data_ea38c5d8eb5577e8706a02daacfe8473
#
_entry.id   ea38c5d8eb5577e8706a02daacfe8473
#
_cell.length_a   1.000
_cell.length_b   1.000
_cell.length_c   1.000
_cell.angle_alpha   90.00
_cell.angle_beta   90.00
_cell.angle_gamma   90.00
#
_symmetry.space_group_name_H-M   'P 1'
#
loop_
_entity.id
_entity.type
_entity.pdbx_description
1 polymer ?
#
loop_
_entity_poly.entity_id
_entity_poly.type
_entity_poly.pdbx_seq_one_letter_code
_entity_poly.pdbx_strand_id
1 'polypeptide(L)'
;MSQRSRQTPSDAGGRGVLEPTGLPVAAPTPTARRVVVIGAGVAGLTAAHELAERGFEVTVYERKALGGKSRSFPVPNSASGERRELPGEHGHRFVPGFYQHLPDTMTRIPSLDDHRSVWDHMVPQARFLYARSDGREDLPVLSHIKGVATREFLRRASEALLRHFKALPPAQLVTFLTRLLVFMTSSEERRFGEWEYITWWDFVRAERMSEENRRLLVNAVTEHLIAARGDLASARSIGTLAEASIYALTRLSTTGESGRVLDAPTSESWIDPWVAYLRSKGVRFVVGVGAQAFEIGRGRISAVRVTGPTVNQRVEADWYVCAVPVERAQMLLTADVLTADPSLACLAQLRTEWMNGIQFHLRQPLPLFDGPVNYVDSPWGLVSASQAQWWNRDLQAGYGDGTVRECLSVNIANFDAPGIVYGKPACKCAPDEIAIEVLAQMRAALEDTGRIMLSDGVVASWFLDPALRFENGVMSNDEPLFVNYTGSWDVRPTATTAIPNLFLAGDYVRENLSAATMEGANQTGRLAANGVLEASGSVASPSRVFLPYDPPALAAFKRRDADRFRRGLPHVLDRI
;
A
#
# COMPACT_ATOMS: atom_id res chain seq x y z
N MET A 1 -1.07 16.44 -32.15
CA MET A 1 -2.52 16.34 -31.88
C MET A 1 -2.91 14.89 -32.00
N SER A 2 -2.86 14.14 -30.90
CA SER A 2 -3.21 12.72 -30.82
C SER A 2 -4.59 12.61 -30.17
N GLN A 3 -5.54 12.03 -30.89
CA GLN A 3 -6.90 11.78 -30.43
C GLN A 3 -6.87 10.80 -29.25
N ARG A 4 -7.21 11.27 -28.05
CA ARG A 4 -7.52 10.41 -26.90
C ARG A 4 -8.87 9.76 -27.16
N SER A 5 -8.91 8.46 -27.37
CA SER A 5 -10.14 7.65 -27.38
C SER A 5 -10.80 7.73 -25.99
N ARG A 6 -11.95 8.37 -25.91
CA ARG A 6 -12.83 8.36 -24.73
C ARG A 6 -13.48 6.98 -24.65
N GLN A 7 -13.15 6.21 -23.63
CA GLN A 7 -13.96 5.05 -23.26
C GLN A 7 -15.23 5.53 -22.54
N THR A 8 -16.38 5.21 -23.10
CA THR A 8 -17.68 5.36 -22.47
C THR A 8 -17.82 4.35 -21.32
N PRO A 9 -18.45 4.70 -20.18
CA PRO A 9 -18.77 3.74 -19.14
C PRO A 9 -19.77 2.71 -19.70
N SER A 10 -19.45 1.44 -19.66
CA SER A 10 -20.38 0.36 -19.91
C SER A 10 -21.36 0.23 -18.74
N ASP A 11 -22.59 -0.09 -19.08
CA ASP A 11 -23.80 -0.15 -18.27
C ASP A 11 -23.64 -0.56 -16.80
N ALA A 12 -24.22 0.27 -15.94
CA ALA A 12 -24.41 0.02 -14.52
C ALA A 12 -25.45 -1.08 -14.30
N GLY A 13 -25.01 -2.29 -14.00
CA GLY A 13 -25.95 -3.36 -13.63
C GLY A 13 -25.37 -4.75 -13.44
N GLY A 14 -24.15 -5.00 -13.81
CA GLY A 14 -23.51 -6.32 -13.63
C GLY A 14 -22.69 -6.40 -12.34
N ARG A 15 -22.77 -7.51 -11.62
CA ARG A 15 -21.81 -7.89 -10.60
C ARG A 15 -20.43 -7.84 -11.27
N GLY A 16 -19.59 -6.88 -10.89
CA GLY A 16 -18.30 -6.66 -11.52
C GLY A 16 -17.32 -7.78 -11.15
N VAL A 17 -17.39 -8.86 -11.87
CA VAL A 17 -16.27 -9.81 -11.94
C VAL A 17 -15.19 -9.10 -12.73
N LEU A 18 -14.01 -8.89 -12.12
CA LEU A 18 -12.83 -8.47 -12.87
C LEU A 18 -12.53 -9.58 -13.88
N GLU A 19 -12.81 -9.32 -15.16
CA GLU A 19 -12.31 -10.20 -16.20
C GLU A 19 -10.83 -9.89 -16.42
N PRO A 20 -9.98 -10.92 -16.54
CA PRO A 20 -8.57 -10.70 -16.85
C PRO A 20 -8.48 -9.95 -18.18
N THR A 21 -7.73 -8.87 -18.21
CA THR A 21 -7.34 -8.25 -19.47
C THR A 21 -6.63 -9.32 -20.28
N GLY A 22 -7.05 -9.54 -21.50
CA GLY A 22 -6.53 -10.63 -22.35
C GLY A 22 -5.01 -10.66 -22.31
N LEU A 23 -4.42 -11.87 -22.26
CA LEU A 23 -2.98 -12.04 -22.25
C LEU A 23 -2.36 -11.29 -23.43
N PRO A 24 -1.31 -10.49 -23.18
CA PRO A 24 -0.63 -9.78 -24.26
C PRO A 24 -0.07 -10.80 -25.25
N VAL A 25 -0.32 -10.57 -26.53
CA VAL A 25 0.26 -11.42 -27.58
C VAL A 25 1.78 -11.18 -27.57
N ALA A 26 2.54 -12.22 -27.25
CA ALA A 26 3.99 -12.16 -27.35
C ALA A 26 4.37 -12.00 -28.83
N ALA A 27 5.09 -10.93 -29.15
CA ALA A 27 5.65 -10.79 -30.49
C ALA A 27 6.87 -11.69 -30.63
N PRO A 28 7.11 -12.30 -31.80
CA PRO A 28 8.36 -12.99 -32.06
C PRO A 28 9.52 -12.01 -31.91
N THR A 29 10.37 -12.25 -30.93
CA THR A 29 11.48 -11.34 -30.60
C THR A 29 12.71 -11.72 -31.43
N PRO A 30 13.27 -10.80 -32.22
CA PRO A 30 14.58 -11.01 -32.81
C PRO A 30 15.63 -10.89 -31.73
N THR A 31 16.33 -11.97 -31.39
CA THR A 31 17.38 -12.10 -30.37
C THR A 31 16.89 -11.93 -28.91
N ALA A 32 17.26 -12.88 -28.05
CA ALA A 32 16.90 -12.92 -26.65
C ALA A 32 17.23 -11.60 -25.96
N ARG A 33 16.19 -10.90 -25.46
CA ARG A 33 16.32 -9.61 -24.76
C ARG A 33 16.34 -9.89 -23.28
N ARG A 34 17.52 -9.77 -22.69
CA ARG A 34 17.75 -10.03 -21.27
C ARG A 34 17.44 -8.82 -20.43
N VAL A 35 16.58 -9.02 -19.44
CA VAL A 35 16.23 -8.01 -18.45
C VAL A 35 16.67 -8.49 -17.07
N VAL A 36 17.38 -7.62 -16.36
CA VAL A 36 17.69 -7.81 -14.94
C VAL A 36 16.76 -6.92 -14.12
N VAL A 37 16.01 -7.52 -13.20
CA VAL A 37 15.18 -6.83 -12.23
C VAL A 37 15.85 -6.94 -10.86
N ILE A 38 16.08 -5.81 -10.19
CA ILE A 38 16.67 -5.74 -8.86
C ILE A 38 15.57 -5.46 -7.85
N GLY A 39 15.29 -6.45 -6.98
CA GLY A 39 14.21 -6.45 -6.00
C GLY A 39 13.01 -7.28 -6.45
N ALA A 40 12.53 -8.15 -5.58
CA ALA A 40 11.37 -9.02 -5.80
C ALA A 40 10.18 -8.64 -4.91
N GLY A 41 9.99 -7.35 -4.62
CA GLY A 41 8.75 -6.81 -4.08
C GLY A 41 7.66 -6.72 -5.16
N VAL A 42 6.48 -6.20 -4.80
CA VAL A 42 5.33 -6.08 -5.72
C VAL A 42 5.72 -5.38 -7.03
N ALA A 43 6.51 -4.31 -6.98
CA ALA A 43 6.94 -3.58 -8.18
C ALA A 43 7.83 -4.43 -9.10
N GLY A 44 8.82 -5.14 -8.53
CA GLY A 44 9.74 -6.00 -9.29
C GLY A 44 9.06 -7.23 -9.85
N LEU A 45 8.19 -7.89 -9.06
CA LEU A 45 7.38 -9.01 -9.52
C LEU A 45 6.43 -8.58 -10.65
N THR A 46 5.85 -7.37 -10.57
CA THR A 46 5.00 -6.84 -11.64
C THR A 46 5.80 -6.57 -12.91
N ALA A 47 6.96 -5.91 -12.80
CA ALA A 47 7.82 -5.68 -13.97
C ALA A 47 8.24 -7.01 -14.62
N ALA A 48 8.63 -8.00 -13.81
CA ALA A 48 8.98 -9.33 -14.29
C ALA A 48 7.79 -10.03 -14.97
N HIS A 49 6.58 -9.91 -14.39
CA HIS A 49 5.34 -10.47 -14.94
C HIS A 49 5.05 -9.88 -16.33
N GLU A 50 4.99 -8.56 -16.42
CA GLU A 50 4.64 -7.88 -17.67
C GLU A 50 5.68 -8.12 -18.77
N LEU A 51 6.96 -8.21 -18.42
CA LEU A 51 8.04 -8.46 -19.38
C LEU A 51 8.09 -9.93 -19.81
N ALA A 52 7.95 -10.89 -18.88
CA ALA A 52 7.98 -12.32 -19.21
C ALA A 52 6.81 -12.72 -20.11
N GLU A 53 5.59 -12.21 -19.88
CA GLU A 53 4.44 -12.44 -20.75
C GLU A 53 4.64 -11.87 -22.16
N ARG A 54 5.56 -10.92 -22.33
CA ARG A 54 5.91 -10.28 -23.61
C ARG A 54 7.19 -10.84 -24.25
N GLY A 55 7.67 -11.99 -23.75
CA GLY A 55 8.75 -12.74 -24.35
C GLY A 55 10.16 -12.26 -24.01
N PHE A 56 10.33 -11.48 -22.94
CA PHE A 56 11.66 -11.14 -22.43
C PHE A 56 12.22 -12.23 -21.52
N GLU A 57 13.53 -12.42 -21.58
CA GLU A 57 14.28 -13.29 -20.66
C GLU A 57 14.58 -12.51 -19.38
N VAL A 58 13.84 -12.78 -18.29
CA VAL A 58 13.91 -12.02 -17.05
C VAL A 58 14.66 -12.79 -15.97
N THR A 59 15.63 -12.12 -15.33
CA THR A 59 16.27 -12.59 -14.10
C THR A 59 16.05 -11.58 -12.98
N VAL A 60 15.48 -12.03 -11.87
CA VAL A 60 15.20 -11.21 -10.69
C VAL A 60 16.21 -11.53 -9.60
N TYR A 61 16.88 -10.50 -9.09
CA TYR A 61 17.79 -10.58 -7.94
C TYR A 61 17.10 -10.01 -6.69
N GLU A 62 17.07 -10.80 -5.62
CA GLU A 62 16.44 -10.42 -4.37
C GLU A 62 17.39 -10.64 -3.19
N ARG A 63 17.58 -9.61 -2.38
CA ARG A 63 18.50 -9.62 -1.24
C ARG A 63 18.05 -10.52 -0.10
N LYS A 64 16.75 -10.55 0.20
CA LYS A 64 16.17 -11.26 1.36
C LYS A 64 15.30 -12.43 0.91
N ALA A 65 14.04 -12.14 0.60
CA ALA A 65 13.03 -13.14 0.24
C ALA A 65 12.01 -12.55 -0.74
N LEU A 66 11.39 -13.40 -1.53
CA LEU A 66 10.41 -13.01 -2.54
C LEU A 66 9.16 -12.41 -1.88
N GLY A 67 8.55 -11.40 -2.53
CA GLY A 67 7.39 -10.66 -2.06
C GLY A 67 7.70 -9.32 -1.38
N GLY A 68 8.97 -9.05 -1.04
CA GLY A 68 9.38 -7.80 -0.38
C GLY A 68 8.61 -7.55 0.92
N LYS A 69 8.17 -6.32 1.15
CA LYS A 69 7.36 -5.95 2.35
C LYS A 69 5.98 -6.60 2.38
N SER A 70 5.53 -7.24 1.29
CA SER A 70 4.21 -7.91 1.22
C SER A 70 4.26 -9.41 1.52
N ARG A 71 5.41 -9.99 1.83
CA ARG A 71 5.55 -11.42 2.14
C ARG A 71 5.07 -11.76 3.56
N SER A 72 4.73 -13.03 3.77
CA SER A 72 4.70 -13.63 5.11
C SER A 72 6.10 -14.11 5.51
N PHE A 73 6.33 -14.25 6.81
CA PHE A 73 7.54 -14.81 7.40
C PHE A 73 7.20 -16.10 8.17
N PRO A 74 7.99 -17.15 8.05
CA PRO A 74 7.89 -18.25 9.00
C PRO A 74 8.40 -17.77 10.37
N VAL A 75 7.61 -17.96 11.44
CA VAL A 75 8.04 -17.66 12.82
C VAL A 75 9.01 -18.74 13.28
N PRO A 76 10.28 -18.44 13.49
CA PRO A 76 11.29 -19.46 13.75
C PRO A 76 10.98 -20.30 14.99
N ASN A 77 11.20 -21.62 14.89
CA ASN A 77 11.03 -22.59 15.98
C ASN A 77 9.60 -22.68 16.54
N SER A 78 8.60 -22.23 15.81
CA SER A 78 7.20 -22.35 16.24
C SER A 78 6.55 -23.67 15.84
N ALA A 79 7.10 -24.38 14.86
CA ALA A 79 6.56 -25.65 14.35
C ALA A 79 6.82 -26.83 15.28
N SER A 80 5.89 -27.78 15.30
CA SER A 80 6.02 -29.06 15.99
C SER A 80 5.40 -30.20 15.16
N GLY A 81 6.08 -31.32 15.07
CA GLY A 81 5.70 -32.45 14.23
C GLY A 81 5.80 -32.08 12.72
N GLU A 82 4.77 -32.43 11.96
CA GLU A 82 4.71 -32.13 10.52
C GLU A 82 4.06 -30.78 10.18
N ARG A 83 3.72 -29.97 11.21
CA ARG A 83 3.10 -28.66 11.00
C ARG A 83 4.11 -27.65 10.49
N ARG A 84 3.60 -26.67 9.75
CA ARG A 84 4.39 -25.53 9.30
C ARG A 84 4.63 -24.55 10.45
N GLU A 85 5.63 -23.71 10.35
CA GLU A 85 5.83 -22.59 11.26
C GLU A 85 4.65 -21.63 11.20
N LEU A 86 4.35 -20.98 12.34
CA LEU A 86 3.31 -19.95 12.40
C LEU A 86 3.64 -18.82 11.43
N PRO A 87 2.62 -18.24 10.76
CA PRO A 87 2.84 -17.10 9.89
C PRO A 87 3.04 -15.82 10.71
N GLY A 88 4.10 -15.07 10.37
CA GLY A 88 4.29 -13.69 10.73
C GLY A 88 4.19 -12.81 9.49
N GLU A 89 3.84 -11.54 9.65
CA GLU A 89 3.71 -10.61 8.54
C GLU A 89 4.22 -9.22 8.90
N HIS A 90 4.62 -8.43 7.91
CA HIS A 90 4.96 -7.01 8.09
C HIS A 90 3.75 -6.18 8.58
N GLY A 91 2.55 -6.68 8.36
CA GLY A 91 1.24 -6.18 8.75
C GLY A 91 0.17 -6.90 7.94
N HIS A 92 -1.09 -6.86 8.37
CA HIS A 92 -2.18 -7.47 7.62
C HIS A 92 -2.36 -6.79 6.25
N ARG A 93 -2.80 -7.57 5.24
CA ARG A 93 -3.02 -7.06 3.88
C ARG A 93 -4.46 -6.68 3.69
N PHE A 94 -4.65 -5.45 3.24
CA PHE A 94 -5.94 -4.93 2.86
C PHE A 94 -5.84 -4.35 1.45
N VAL A 95 -6.75 -4.74 0.56
CA VAL A 95 -6.85 -4.26 -0.82
C VAL A 95 -8.09 -3.39 -0.91
N PRO A 96 -7.95 -2.06 -0.88
CA PRO A 96 -9.07 -1.13 -1.03
C PRO A 96 -9.79 -1.30 -2.36
N GLY A 97 -11.09 -1.03 -2.38
CA GLY A 97 -11.92 -1.15 -3.58
C GLY A 97 -11.54 -0.21 -4.73
N PHE A 98 -10.71 0.80 -4.50
CA PHE A 98 -10.21 1.70 -5.55
C PHE A 98 -8.94 1.19 -6.25
N TYR A 99 -8.33 0.08 -5.82
CA TYR A 99 -7.23 -0.55 -6.51
C TYR A 99 -7.71 -1.15 -7.84
N GLN A 100 -6.92 -0.99 -8.89
CA GLN A 100 -7.22 -1.49 -10.23
C GLN A 100 -6.07 -2.31 -10.83
N HIS A 101 -4.83 -1.84 -10.68
CA HIS A 101 -3.64 -2.50 -11.24
C HIS A 101 -3.34 -3.82 -10.54
N LEU A 102 -3.35 -3.82 -9.20
CA LEU A 102 -3.08 -5.01 -8.42
C LEU A 102 -4.14 -6.10 -8.61
N PRO A 103 -5.46 -5.82 -8.52
CA PRO A 103 -6.50 -6.78 -8.87
C PRO A 103 -6.37 -7.34 -10.30
N ASP A 104 -6.10 -6.50 -11.30
CA ASP A 104 -5.86 -6.97 -12.68
C ASP A 104 -4.68 -7.94 -12.76
N THR A 105 -3.59 -7.67 -12.05
CA THR A 105 -2.46 -8.62 -11.97
C THR A 105 -2.87 -9.91 -11.27
N MET A 106 -3.58 -9.85 -10.13
CA MET A 106 -4.01 -11.02 -9.36
C MET A 106 -4.94 -11.94 -10.16
N THR A 107 -5.81 -11.39 -11.01
CA THR A 107 -6.71 -12.20 -11.88
C THR A 107 -5.96 -13.00 -12.94
N ARG A 108 -4.75 -12.59 -13.30
CA ARG A 108 -3.90 -13.27 -14.30
C ARG A 108 -2.98 -14.33 -13.71
N ILE A 109 -2.85 -14.40 -12.40
CA ILE A 109 -2.01 -15.37 -11.71
C ILE A 109 -2.85 -16.60 -11.36
N PRO A 110 -2.56 -17.79 -11.90
CA PRO A 110 -3.25 -19.01 -11.50
C PRO A 110 -3.03 -19.31 -10.01
N SER A 111 -4.07 -19.75 -9.33
CA SER A 111 -3.93 -20.26 -7.97
C SER A 111 -3.16 -21.59 -7.96
N LEU A 112 -2.61 -21.95 -6.80
CA LEU A 112 -1.98 -23.27 -6.56
C LEU A 112 -2.95 -24.29 -5.97
N ASP A 113 -4.18 -23.88 -5.67
CA ASP A 113 -5.25 -24.72 -5.14
C ASP A 113 -6.47 -24.75 -6.10
N ASP A 114 -7.67 -25.05 -5.57
CA ASP A 114 -8.89 -25.20 -6.37
C ASP A 114 -9.48 -23.87 -6.90
N HIS A 115 -8.91 -22.71 -6.52
CA HIS A 115 -9.31 -21.42 -7.07
C HIS A 115 -8.75 -21.23 -8.48
N ARG A 116 -9.43 -20.41 -9.31
CA ARG A 116 -8.95 -20.13 -10.67
C ARG A 116 -7.75 -19.19 -10.68
N SER A 117 -7.76 -18.20 -9.81
CA SER A 117 -6.75 -17.16 -9.74
C SER A 117 -6.48 -16.70 -8.30
N VAL A 118 -5.38 -16.02 -8.12
CA VAL A 118 -5.04 -15.36 -6.85
C VAL A 118 -6.12 -14.37 -6.41
N TRP A 119 -6.84 -13.75 -7.34
CA TRP A 119 -7.95 -12.84 -7.00
C TRP A 119 -9.10 -13.53 -6.26
N ASP A 120 -9.31 -14.81 -6.52
CA ASP A 120 -10.39 -15.58 -5.89
C ASP A 120 -10.10 -15.87 -4.40
N HIS A 121 -8.85 -15.68 -3.94
CA HIS A 121 -8.46 -15.70 -2.51
C HIS A 121 -8.83 -14.42 -1.75
N MET A 122 -9.39 -13.42 -2.44
CA MET A 122 -9.68 -12.13 -1.82
C MET A 122 -11.10 -12.11 -1.22
N VAL A 123 -11.19 -12.11 0.11
CA VAL A 123 -12.45 -12.09 0.89
C VAL A 123 -12.95 -10.65 1.05
N PRO A 124 -14.19 -10.35 0.61
CA PRO A 124 -14.77 -9.01 0.76
C PRO A 124 -14.93 -8.60 2.21
N GLN A 125 -14.63 -7.33 2.51
CA GLN A 125 -14.80 -6.72 3.81
C GLN A 125 -15.94 -5.70 3.78
N ALA A 126 -16.99 -5.97 4.57
CA ALA A 126 -18.17 -5.13 4.60
C ALA A 126 -18.07 -3.94 5.55
N ARG A 127 -17.24 -4.03 6.60
CA ARG A 127 -17.20 -3.07 7.70
C ARG A 127 -15.79 -2.90 8.27
N PHE A 128 -15.59 -1.76 8.96
CA PHE A 128 -14.48 -1.48 9.86
C PHE A 128 -15.04 -1.09 11.22
N LEU A 129 -14.29 -1.32 12.28
CA LEU A 129 -14.59 -0.79 13.59
C LEU A 129 -13.63 0.36 13.93
N TYR A 130 -14.17 1.46 14.42
CA TYR A 130 -13.41 2.48 15.13
C TYR A 130 -13.63 2.26 16.62
N ALA A 131 -12.70 1.54 17.25
CA ALA A 131 -12.71 1.26 18.68
C ALA A 131 -12.27 2.51 19.45
N ARG A 132 -13.02 2.83 20.52
CA ARG A 132 -12.86 4.03 21.32
C ARG A 132 -12.52 3.66 22.76
N SER A 133 -11.68 4.47 23.40
CA SER A 133 -11.34 4.30 24.82
C SER A 133 -12.26 5.13 25.73
N ASP A 134 -12.11 4.95 27.05
CA ASP A 134 -12.76 5.75 28.11
C ASP A 134 -14.30 5.63 28.11
N GLY A 135 -14.85 4.46 27.79
CA GLY A 135 -16.30 4.20 27.78
C GLY A 135 -17.06 4.89 26.67
N ARG A 136 -16.37 5.37 25.64
CA ARG A 136 -16.99 5.98 24.47
C ARG A 136 -17.51 4.89 23.54
N GLU A 137 -18.64 5.17 22.86
CA GLU A 137 -19.27 4.23 21.93
C GLU A 137 -18.35 3.93 20.73
N ASP A 138 -18.14 2.66 20.46
CA ASP A 138 -17.47 2.17 19.25
C ASP A 138 -18.29 2.49 18.00
N LEU A 139 -17.60 2.83 16.89
CA LEU A 139 -18.26 3.24 15.66
C LEU A 139 -18.01 2.21 14.53
N PRO A 140 -18.97 1.33 14.25
CA PRO A 140 -18.90 0.47 13.06
C PRO A 140 -19.13 1.29 11.79
N VAL A 141 -18.12 1.31 10.91
CA VAL A 141 -18.15 2.03 9.64
C VAL A 141 -18.34 1.06 8.49
N LEU A 142 -19.34 1.33 7.64
CA LEU A 142 -19.56 0.54 6.44
C LEU A 142 -18.46 0.83 5.42
N SER A 143 -17.92 -0.22 4.86
CA SER A 143 -16.92 -0.14 3.80
C SER A 143 -17.55 0.11 2.42
N HIS A 144 -18.88 0.02 2.29
CA HIS A 144 -19.62 0.40 1.08
C HIS A 144 -21.08 0.77 1.39
N ILE A 145 -21.65 1.66 0.59
CA ILE A 145 -23.05 2.06 0.65
C ILE A 145 -23.76 1.49 -0.58
N LYS A 146 -24.77 0.65 -0.37
CA LYS A 146 -25.61 0.15 -1.48
C LYS A 146 -26.48 1.28 -2.02
N GLY A 147 -26.32 1.66 -3.30
CA GLY A 147 -27.17 2.65 -3.96
C GLY A 147 -26.53 3.31 -5.18
N VAL A 148 -27.35 3.92 -6.04
CA VAL A 148 -26.91 4.62 -7.26
C VAL A 148 -26.55 6.07 -6.94
N ALA A 149 -25.56 6.63 -7.64
CA ALA A 149 -25.08 8.01 -7.49
C ALA A 149 -26.10 9.05 -7.98
N THR A 150 -27.10 9.32 -7.16
CA THR A 150 -28.13 10.32 -7.38
C THR A 150 -28.11 11.36 -6.25
N ARG A 151 -28.94 12.41 -6.33
CA ARG A 151 -29.22 13.31 -5.20
C ARG A 151 -29.57 12.53 -3.92
N GLU A 152 -30.29 11.42 -4.07
CA GLU A 152 -30.65 10.49 -3.00
C GLU A 152 -29.42 9.82 -2.38
N PHE A 153 -28.40 9.48 -3.20
CA PHE A 153 -27.15 8.92 -2.72
C PHE A 153 -26.37 9.92 -1.85
N LEU A 154 -26.18 11.17 -2.32
CA LEU A 154 -25.51 12.22 -1.54
C LEU A 154 -26.24 12.47 -0.22
N ARG A 155 -27.60 12.42 -0.22
CA ARG A 155 -28.42 12.50 0.98
C ARG A 155 -28.16 11.32 1.92
N ARG A 156 -28.18 10.08 1.42
CA ARG A 156 -27.96 8.87 2.24
C ARG A 156 -26.53 8.77 2.75
N ALA A 157 -25.55 9.14 1.94
CA ALA A 157 -24.16 9.20 2.36
C ALA A 157 -23.95 10.24 3.46
N SER A 158 -24.52 11.45 3.30
CA SER A 158 -24.47 12.47 4.35
C SER A 158 -25.24 12.06 5.60
N GLU A 159 -26.39 11.41 5.48
CA GLU A 159 -27.17 10.89 6.63
C GLU A 159 -26.47 9.73 7.34
N ALA A 160 -25.80 8.85 6.60
CA ALA A 160 -24.98 7.79 7.17
C ALA A 160 -23.76 8.39 7.91
N LEU A 161 -23.08 9.34 7.28
CA LEU A 161 -21.99 10.07 7.90
C LEU A 161 -22.45 10.84 9.15
N LEU A 162 -23.55 11.56 9.06
CA LEU A 162 -24.14 12.30 10.18
C LEU A 162 -24.63 11.37 11.31
N ARG A 163 -25.11 10.18 10.98
CA ARG A 163 -25.49 9.18 12.00
C ARG A 163 -24.26 8.59 12.71
N HIS A 164 -23.19 8.31 11.96
CA HIS A 164 -21.92 7.82 12.51
C HIS A 164 -21.22 8.87 13.38
N PHE A 165 -21.38 10.14 13.03
CA PHE A 165 -20.71 11.25 13.70
C PHE A 165 -21.65 12.10 14.56
N LYS A 166 -22.75 11.51 15.07
CA LYS A 166 -23.70 12.22 15.96
C LYS A 166 -23.08 12.87 17.18
N ALA A 167 -21.98 12.33 17.67
CA ALA A 167 -21.22 12.86 18.81
C ALA A 167 -20.33 14.05 18.43
N LEU A 168 -20.10 14.32 17.14
CA LEU A 168 -19.19 15.36 16.69
C LEU A 168 -19.89 16.72 16.57
N PRO A 169 -19.24 17.84 16.94
CA PRO A 169 -19.76 19.18 16.70
C PRO A 169 -20.08 19.39 15.22
N PRO A 170 -21.35 19.63 14.84
CA PRO A 170 -21.77 19.67 13.43
C PRO A 170 -20.99 20.66 12.57
N ALA A 171 -20.58 21.80 13.15
CA ALA A 171 -19.81 22.82 12.43
C ALA A 171 -18.43 22.32 11.96
N GLN A 172 -17.75 21.51 12.77
CA GLN A 172 -16.44 20.96 12.40
C GLN A 172 -16.55 19.87 11.34
N LEU A 173 -17.60 19.03 11.44
CA LEU A 173 -17.89 18.05 10.40
C LEU A 173 -18.24 18.73 9.07
N VAL A 174 -19.05 19.78 9.07
CA VAL A 174 -19.36 20.58 7.87
C VAL A 174 -18.09 21.19 7.28
N THR A 175 -17.20 21.71 8.13
CA THR A 175 -15.90 22.24 7.67
C THR A 175 -15.08 21.16 6.97
N PHE A 176 -14.92 19.98 7.59
CA PHE A 176 -14.19 18.86 7.00
C PHE A 176 -14.78 18.42 5.64
N LEU A 177 -16.10 18.22 5.58
CA LEU A 177 -16.79 17.86 4.33
C LEU A 177 -16.66 18.94 3.26
N THR A 178 -16.68 20.22 3.64
CA THR A 178 -16.44 21.32 2.70
C THR A 178 -15.02 21.26 2.14
N ARG A 179 -14.01 20.97 2.98
CA ARG A 179 -12.64 20.80 2.52
C ARG A 179 -12.49 19.61 1.56
N LEU A 180 -13.14 18.49 1.84
CA LEU A 180 -13.20 17.36 0.89
C LEU A 180 -13.83 17.78 -0.44
N LEU A 181 -14.94 18.53 -0.41
CA LEU A 181 -15.59 19.02 -1.62
C LEU A 181 -14.69 20.02 -2.38
N VAL A 182 -13.96 20.88 -1.69
CA VAL A 182 -12.92 21.75 -2.27
C VAL A 182 -11.91 20.89 -3.03
N PHE A 183 -11.38 19.84 -2.40
CA PHE A 183 -10.40 18.96 -3.05
C PHE A 183 -10.99 18.27 -4.30
N MET A 184 -12.17 17.65 -4.18
CA MET A 184 -12.83 16.92 -5.27
C MET A 184 -13.17 17.81 -6.47
N THR A 185 -13.42 19.09 -6.24
CA THR A 185 -13.73 20.09 -7.29
C THR A 185 -12.54 20.93 -7.72
N SER A 186 -11.35 20.71 -7.13
CA SER A 186 -10.11 21.37 -7.54
C SER A 186 -9.58 20.80 -8.85
N SER A 187 -9.04 21.68 -9.67
CA SER A 187 -8.33 21.33 -10.90
C SER A 187 -6.99 20.64 -10.61
N GLU A 188 -6.48 19.90 -11.59
CA GLU A 188 -5.13 19.30 -11.48
C GLU A 188 -4.06 20.38 -11.28
N GLU A 189 -4.18 21.52 -11.96
CA GLU A 189 -3.23 22.63 -11.80
C GLU A 189 -3.18 23.12 -10.34
N ARG A 190 -4.33 23.22 -9.67
CA ARG A 190 -4.35 23.61 -8.25
C ARG A 190 -3.84 22.47 -7.35
N ARG A 191 -4.22 21.22 -7.61
CA ARG A 191 -3.76 20.08 -6.83
C ARG A 191 -2.23 19.99 -6.81
N PHE A 192 -1.58 20.17 -7.97
CA PHE A 192 -0.13 20.15 -8.07
C PHE A 192 0.55 21.46 -7.71
N GLY A 193 -0.08 22.61 -7.95
CA GLY A 193 0.51 23.91 -7.71
C GLY A 193 0.22 24.55 -6.35
N GLU A 194 -0.75 24.02 -5.59
CA GLU A 194 -1.12 24.54 -4.28
C GLU A 194 -1.24 23.41 -3.23
N TRP A 195 -2.07 22.40 -3.46
CA TRP A 195 -2.32 21.36 -2.47
C TRP A 195 -1.15 20.40 -2.25
N GLU A 196 -0.20 20.31 -3.15
CA GLU A 196 1.05 19.56 -2.95
C GLU A 196 1.95 20.18 -1.89
N TYR A 197 1.88 21.51 -1.70
CA TYR A 197 2.80 22.25 -0.84
C TYR A 197 2.23 22.61 0.53
N ILE A 198 1.02 22.21 0.83
CA ILE A 198 0.42 22.33 2.16
C ILE A 198 0.15 20.97 2.77
N THR A 199 0.19 20.89 4.09
CA THR A 199 -0.09 19.65 4.80
C THR A 199 -1.58 19.32 4.74
N TRP A 200 -1.92 18.02 4.89
CA TRP A 200 -3.31 17.62 5.05
C TRP A 200 -3.94 18.29 6.29
N TRP A 201 -3.15 18.41 7.37
CA TRP A 201 -3.56 19.08 8.60
C TRP A 201 -4.03 20.51 8.37
N ASP A 202 -3.20 21.32 7.67
CA ASP A 202 -3.54 22.71 7.36
C ASP A 202 -4.72 22.80 6.37
N PHE A 203 -4.71 21.91 5.36
CA PHE A 203 -5.77 21.86 4.36
C PHE A 203 -7.14 21.65 5.00
N VAL A 204 -7.29 20.68 5.91
CA VAL A 204 -8.58 20.40 6.57
C VAL A 204 -8.84 21.33 7.76
N ARG A 205 -7.92 22.24 8.10
CA ARG A 205 -7.99 23.17 9.23
C ARG A 205 -8.08 22.44 10.58
N ALA A 206 -7.26 21.40 10.76
CA ALA A 206 -7.30 20.52 11.92
C ALA A 206 -7.06 21.26 13.24
N GLU A 207 -6.29 22.36 13.25
CA GLU A 207 -6.06 23.20 14.43
C GLU A 207 -7.35 23.80 15.01
N ARG A 208 -8.42 23.94 14.21
CA ARG A 208 -9.73 24.45 14.61
C ARG A 208 -10.69 23.34 15.07
N MET A 209 -10.25 22.10 15.02
CA MET A 209 -11.05 20.95 15.42
C MET A 209 -10.77 20.57 16.86
N SER A 210 -11.77 20.00 17.54
CA SER A 210 -11.56 19.30 18.80
C SER A 210 -10.63 18.11 18.62
N GLU A 211 -9.97 17.66 19.67
CA GLU A 211 -9.10 16.49 19.63
C GLU A 211 -9.83 15.25 19.09
N GLU A 212 -11.07 15.06 19.51
CA GLU A 212 -11.93 13.97 19.03
C GLU A 212 -12.16 14.01 17.53
N ASN A 213 -12.46 15.20 16.96
CA ASN A 213 -12.63 15.34 15.52
C ASN A 213 -11.33 15.15 14.76
N ARG A 214 -10.20 15.57 15.30
CA ARG A 214 -8.89 15.28 14.70
C ARG A 214 -8.65 13.80 14.61
N ARG A 215 -8.86 13.05 15.68
CA ARG A 215 -8.68 11.59 15.71
C ARG A 215 -9.61 10.88 14.70
N LEU A 216 -10.89 11.22 14.68
CA LEU A 216 -11.89 10.55 13.85
C LEU A 216 -11.89 10.97 12.39
N LEU A 217 -11.57 12.22 12.06
CA LEU A 217 -11.69 12.74 10.69
C LEU A 217 -10.33 12.91 10.02
N VAL A 218 -9.31 13.36 10.77
CA VAL A 218 -7.99 13.65 10.19
C VAL A 218 -7.12 12.41 10.24
N ASN A 219 -6.89 11.85 11.44
CA ASN A 219 -5.96 10.72 11.62
C ASN A 219 -6.51 9.41 11.04
N ALA A 220 -7.83 9.21 11.06
CA ALA A 220 -8.44 8.01 10.47
C ALA A 220 -8.18 7.86 8.97
N VAL A 221 -8.03 8.97 8.24
CA VAL A 221 -7.73 8.96 6.79
C VAL A 221 -6.22 8.91 6.54
N THR A 222 -5.39 9.27 7.52
CA THR A 222 -3.94 9.31 7.41
C THR A 222 -3.27 8.14 8.12
N GLU A 223 -3.17 8.19 9.44
CA GLU A 223 -2.41 7.20 10.23
C GLU A 223 -2.98 5.78 10.09
N HIS A 224 -4.30 5.63 10.24
CA HIS A 224 -4.93 4.30 10.24
C HIS A 224 -5.05 3.68 8.84
N LEU A 225 -5.15 4.49 7.78
CA LEU A 225 -5.32 3.97 6.42
C LEU A 225 -4.00 3.67 5.73
N ILE A 226 -3.01 4.56 5.86
CA ILE A 226 -1.77 4.51 5.09
C ILE A 226 -0.51 4.80 5.92
N ALA A 227 -0.62 4.82 7.24
CA ALA A 227 0.46 5.19 8.16
C ALA A 227 1.17 6.52 7.82
N ALA A 228 0.42 7.48 7.30
CA ALA A 228 0.94 8.81 7.01
C ALA A 228 0.56 9.78 8.12
N ARG A 229 1.47 10.64 8.48
CA ARG A 229 1.20 11.73 9.44
C ARG A 229 0.53 12.89 8.71
N GLY A 230 -0.64 13.31 9.18
CA GLY A 230 -1.42 14.39 8.58
C GLY A 230 -0.72 15.76 8.60
N ASP A 231 0.18 15.96 9.56
CA ASP A 231 1.00 17.18 9.73
C ASP A 231 2.24 17.22 8.81
N LEU A 232 2.56 16.13 8.13
CA LEU A 232 3.68 16.02 7.19
C LEU A 232 3.22 15.74 5.75
N ALA A 233 2.21 14.89 5.61
CA ALA A 233 1.74 14.44 4.30
C ALA A 233 1.07 15.58 3.50
N SER A 234 1.33 15.64 2.19
CA SER A 234 0.73 16.66 1.34
C SER A 234 -0.79 16.51 1.24
N ALA A 235 -1.50 17.62 1.22
CA ALA A 235 -2.94 17.63 1.03
C ALA A 235 -3.35 17.00 -0.31
N ARG A 236 -2.51 17.09 -1.34
CA ARG A 236 -2.75 16.43 -2.62
C ARG A 236 -2.73 14.90 -2.47
N SER A 237 -1.73 14.35 -1.80
CA SER A 237 -1.61 12.89 -1.63
C SER A 237 -2.76 12.32 -0.82
N ILE A 238 -3.02 12.90 0.37
CA ILE A 238 -4.11 12.43 1.24
C ILE A 238 -5.48 12.68 0.61
N GLY A 239 -5.68 13.86 0.00
CA GLY A 239 -6.92 14.19 -0.68
C GLY A 239 -7.23 13.25 -1.87
N THR A 240 -6.21 12.82 -2.62
CA THR A 240 -6.36 11.82 -3.70
C THR A 240 -6.83 10.47 -3.15
N LEU A 241 -6.27 10.01 -2.03
CA LEU A 241 -6.71 8.77 -1.38
C LEU A 241 -8.12 8.89 -0.78
N ALA A 242 -8.42 10.02 -0.14
CA ALA A 242 -9.77 10.29 0.39
C ALA A 242 -10.81 10.31 -0.74
N GLU A 243 -10.51 10.98 -1.85
CA GLU A 243 -11.35 11.02 -3.05
C GLU A 243 -11.57 9.61 -3.63
N ALA A 244 -10.49 8.83 -3.82
CA ALA A 244 -10.56 7.46 -4.30
C ALA A 244 -11.38 6.56 -3.36
N SER A 245 -11.23 6.72 -2.05
CA SER A 245 -12.00 6.00 -1.04
C SER A 245 -13.48 6.35 -1.10
N ILE A 246 -13.83 7.65 -1.26
CA ILE A 246 -15.21 8.11 -1.42
C ILE A 246 -15.82 7.49 -2.69
N TYR A 247 -15.11 7.47 -3.81
CA TYR A 247 -15.61 6.86 -5.03
C TYR A 247 -15.76 5.34 -4.90
N ALA A 248 -14.89 4.68 -4.15
CA ALA A 248 -15.03 3.27 -3.83
C ALA A 248 -16.27 2.99 -2.96
N LEU A 249 -16.42 3.72 -1.86
CA LEU A 249 -17.59 3.63 -0.97
C LEU A 249 -18.92 3.82 -1.72
N THR A 250 -18.91 4.69 -2.72
CA THR A 250 -20.07 5.05 -3.53
C THR A 250 -20.25 4.20 -4.77
N ARG A 251 -19.35 3.24 -5.02
CA ARG A 251 -19.32 2.39 -6.20
C ARG A 251 -19.24 3.15 -7.54
N LEU A 252 -18.69 4.35 -7.52
CA LEU A 252 -18.52 5.15 -8.74
C LEU A 252 -17.30 4.72 -9.57
N SER A 253 -16.28 4.16 -8.93
CA SER A 253 -15.00 3.87 -9.60
C SER A 253 -14.48 2.46 -9.38
N THR A 254 -15.31 1.46 -9.14
CA THR A 254 -14.78 0.21 -8.61
C THR A 254 -15.17 -1.05 -9.32
N THR A 255 -14.40 -2.05 -9.02
CA THR A 255 -14.66 -3.46 -9.16
C THR A 255 -15.86 -3.98 -8.33
N GLY A 256 -16.64 -3.10 -7.70
CA GLY A 256 -17.94 -3.39 -7.09
C GLY A 256 -17.95 -3.64 -5.59
N GLU A 257 -16.80 -3.71 -4.92
CA GLU A 257 -16.72 -3.95 -3.47
C GLU A 257 -15.69 -3.03 -2.83
N SER A 258 -15.88 -2.71 -1.55
CA SER A 258 -15.13 -1.63 -0.91
C SER A 258 -13.71 -1.99 -0.51
N GLY A 259 -13.46 -3.22 -0.16
CA GLY A 259 -12.15 -3.69 0.26
C GLY A 259 -12.14 -5.19 0.47
N ARG A 260 -10.94 -5.76 0.46
CA ARG A 260 -10.75 -7.20 0.57
C ARG A 260 -9.52 -7.52 1.40
N VAL A 261 -9.52 -8.70 2.01
CA VAL A 261 -8.37 -9.33 2.70
C VAL A 261 -8.11 -10.70 2.09
N LEU A 262 -6.97 -11.29 2.39
CA LEU A 262 -6.61 -12.63 1.92
C LEU A 262 -7.25 -13.72 2.80
N ASP A 263 -7.56 -14.87 2.21
CA ASP A 263 -8.12 -16.04 2.87
C ASP A 263 -7.08 -17.04 3.39
N ALA A 264 -5.81 -16.67 3.38
CA ALA A 264 -4.68 -17.42 3.95
C ALA A 264 -3.50 -16.47 4.17
N PRO A 265 -2.39 -16.93 4.80
CA PRO A 265 -1.17 -16.15 4.90
C PRO A 265 -0.73 -15.60 3.54
N THR A 266 -0.24 -14.35 3.52
CA THR A 266 0.00 -13.59 2.29
C THR A 266 0.90 -14.33 1.29
N SER A 267 1.96 -14.97 1.76
CA SER A 267 2.82 -15.73 0.84
C SER A 267 2.09 -16.90 0.20
N GLU A 268 1.28 -17.63 0.96
CA GLU A 268 0.59 -18.84 0.47
C GLU A 268 -0.49 -18.54 -0.56
N SER A 269 -1.30 -17.50 -0.32
CA SER A 269 -2.43 -17.18 -1.19
C SER A 269 -2.09 -16.21 -2.32
N TRP A 270 -0.93 -15.54 -2.27
CA TRP A 270 -0.59 -14.54 -3.27
C TRP A 270 0.84 -14.66 -3.81
N ILE A 271 1.88 -14.59 -2.95
CA ILE A 271 3.27 -14.45 -3.42
C ILE A 271 3.78 -15.74 -4.05
N ASP A 272 3.56 -16.90 -3.41
CA ASP A 272 4.05 -18.18 -3.88
C ASP A 272 3.37 -18.62 -5.21
N PRO A 273 2.04 -18.47 -5.38
CA PRO A 273 1.39 -18.65 -6.69
C PRO A 273 1.98 -17.72 -7.76
N TRP A 274 2.22 -16.46 -7.44
CA TRP A 274 2.81 -15.51 -8.38
C TRP A 274 4.21 -15.90 -8.81
N VAL A 275 5.06 -16.27 -7.86
CA VAL A 275 6.42 -16.76 -8.15
C VAL A 275 6.39 -18.06 -8.97
N ALA A 276 5.49 -18.99 -8.63
CA ALA A 276 5.31 -20.23 -9.41
C ALA A 276 4.90 -19.94 -10.86
N TYR A 277 3.93 -19.05 -11.04
CA TYR A 277 3.52 -18.59 -12.37
C TYR A 277 4.68 -17.96 -13.15
N LEU A 278 5.44 -17.06 -12.53
CA LEU A 278 6.58 -16.41 -13.18
C LEU A 278 7.68 -17.42 -13.55
N ARG A 279 7.96 -18.41 -12.70
CA ARG A 279 8.88 -19.51 -13.02
C ARG A 279 8.40 -20.32 -14.23
N SER A 280 7.09 -20.58 -14.33
CA SER A 280 6.52 -21.25 -15.49
C SER A 280 6.65 -20.45 -16.79
N LYS A 281 6.80 -19.13 -16.68
CA LYS A 281 7.10 -18.21 -17.79
C LYS A 281 8.60 -18.04 -18.06
N GLY A 282 9.46 -18.79 -17.37
CA GLY A 282 10.91 -18.77 -17.58
C GLY A 282 11.65 -17.69 -16.76
N VAL A 283 10.99 -16.99 -15.83
CA VAL A 283 11.66 -16.03 -14.96
C VAL A 283 12.58 -16.75 -13.99
N ARG A 284 13.83 -16.31 -13.93
CA ARG A 284 14.83 -16.82 -12.99
C ARG A 284 14.89 -15.94 -11.75
N PHE A 285 14.87 -16.55 -10.56
CA PHE A 285 15.00 -15.86 -9.29
C PHE A 285 16.32 -16.23 -8.61
N VAL A 286 17.11 -15.23 -8.24
CA VAL A 286 18.36 -15.36 -7.48
C VAL A 286 18.14 -14.68 -6.13
N VAL A 287 17.88 -15.49 -5.11
CA VAL A 287 17.55 -15.02 -3.75
C VAL A 287 18.79 -15.03 -2.87
N GLY A 288 18.86 -14.12 -1.88
CA GLY A 288 20.03 -13.92 -1.02
C GLY A 288 21.12 -13.07 -1.67
N VAL A 289 20.82 -12.43 -2.81
CA VAL A 289 21.78 -11.66 -3.60
C VAL A 289 21.23 -10.26 -3.88
N GLY A 290 21.91 -9.24 -3.40
CA GLY A 290 21.53 -7.82 -3.57
C GLY A 290 22.44 -7.06 -4.52
N ALA A 291 21.91 -6.03 -5.18
CA ALA A 291 22.72 -5.10 -5.96
C ALA A 291 23.56 -4.20 -5.05
N GLN A 292 24.80 -3.95 -5.48
CA GLN A 292 25.75 -3.06 -4.81
C GLN A 292 26.00 -1.77 -5.61
N ALA A 293 26.07 -1.87 -6.93
CA ALA A 293 26.31 -0.72 -7.79
C ALA A 293 25.90 -1.03 -9.23
N PHE A 294 25.44 -0.01 -9.94
CA PHE A 294 25.36 0.00 -11.39
C PHE A 294 26.68 0.50 -11.97
N GLU A 295 27.19 -0.17 -12.99
CA GLU A 295 28.37 0.22 -13.74
C GLU A 295 27.96 0.93 -15.02
N ILE A 296 28.48 2.12 -15.24
CA ILE A 296 28.20 2.93 -16.43
C ILE A 296 29.27 2.69 -17.50
N GLY A 297 28.83 2.50 -18.73
CA GLY A 297 29.70 2.43 -19.90
C GLY A 297 29.01 3.04 -21.13
N ARG A 298 29.65 4.03 -21.74
CA ARG A 298 29.12 4.73 -22.94
C ARG A 298 27.72 5.32 -22.71
N GLY A 299 27.49 5.92 -21.52
CA GLY A 299 26.23 6.59 -21.17
C GLY A 299 25.04 5.66 -20.89
N ARG A 300 25.29 4.37 -20.64
CA ARG A 300 24.26 3.38 -20.28
C ARG A 300 24.77 2.42 -19.21
N ILE A 301 23.89 1.68 -18.56
CA ILE A 301 24.30 0.59 -17.68
C ILE A 301 24.98 -0.50 -18.51
N SER A 302 26.24 -0.78 -18.18
CA SER A 302 27.01 -1.89 -18.77
C SER A 302 26.86 -3.18 -17.98
N ALA A 303 26.69 -3.06 -16.66
CA ALA A 303 26.43 -4.19 -15.76
C ALA A 303 25.89 -3.71 -14.41
N VAL A 304 25.37 -4.62 -13.63
CA VAL A 304 25.12 -4.44 -12.20
C VAL A 304 26.03 -5.38 -11.40
N ARG A 305 26.67 -4.85 -10.37
CA ARG A 305 27.41 -5.66 -9.41
C ARG A 305 26.45 -6.16 -8.34
N VAL A 306 26.40 -7.48 -8.15
CA VAL A 306 25.54 -8.12 -7.16
C VAL A 306 26.37 -8.95 -6.19
N THR A 307 25.96 -8.93 -4.91
CA THR A 307 26.66 -9.64 -3.83
C THR A 307 25.68 -10.41 -2.96
N GLY A 308 26.10 -11.57 -2.49
CA GLY A 308 25.45 -12.41 -1.51
C GLY A 308 26.49 -13.23 -0.74
N PRO A 309 26.08 -14.10 0.18
CA PRO A 309 27.02 -14.86 1.02
C PRO A 309 28.08 -15.66 0.23
N THR A 310 27.68 -16.18 -0.94
CA THR A 310 28.56 -16.99 -1.80
C THR A 310 28.69 -16.40 -3.21
N VAL A 311 28.14 -15.24 -3.47
CA VAL A 311 28.07 -14.60 -4.79
C VAL A 311 28.67 -13.22 -4.75
N ASN A 312 29.64 -12.95 -5.63
CA ASN A 312 30.11 -11.61 -5.93
C ASN A 312 30.41 -11.59 -7.44
N GLN A 313 29.44 -11.08 -8.19
CA GLN A 313 29.55 -11.15 -9.67
C GLN A 313 29.07 -9.87 -10.33
N ARG A 314 29.56 -9.68 -11.54
CA ARG A 314 29.14 -8.67 -12.47
C ARG A 314 28.10 -9.28 -13.42
N VAL A 315 26.90 -8.69 -13.48
CA VAL A 315 25.77 -9.20 -14.28
C VAL A 315 25.50 -8.22 -15.42
N GLU A 316 25.55 -8.73 -16.64
CA GLU A 316 25.25 -7.99 -17.86
C GLU A 316 23.88 -8.35 -18.41
N ALA A 317 23.13 -7.34 -18.84
CA ALA A 317 21.84 -7.47 -19.51
C ALA A 317 21.66 -6.31 -20.51
N ASP A 318 20.63 -6.41 -21.33
CA ASP A 318 20.26 -5.35 -22.26
C ASP A 318 19.53 -4.22 -21.51
N TRP A 319 18.70 -4.58 -20.51
CA TRP A 319 17.82 -3.70 -19.76
C TRP A 319 17.88 -3.99 -18.26
N TYR A 320 17.71 -2.95 -17.45
CA TYR A 320 17.74 -3.03 -15.98
C TYR A 320 16.52 -2.33 -15.39
N VAL A 321 15.82 -3.01 -14.48
CA VAL A 321 14.74 -2.43 -13.68
C VAL A 321 15.18 -2.40 -12.22
N CYS A 322 15.35 -1.21 -11.65
CA CYS A 322 15.63 -1.01 -10.24
C CYS A 322 14.30 -0.91 -9.49
N ALA A 323 13.91 -2.02 -8.85
CA ALA A 323 12.63 -2.17 -8.14
C ALA A 323 12.83 -2.34 -6.63
N VAL A 324 13.87 -1.72 -6.09
CA VAL A 324 14.16 -1.68 -4.65
C VAL A 324 13.47 -0.48 -4.00
N PRO A 325 13.21 -0.50 -2.68
CA PRO A 325 12.67 0.66 -1.99
C PRO A 325 13.65 1.85 -2.00
N VAL A 326 13.13 3.06 -1.76
CA VAL A 326 13.86 4.32 -1.95
C VAL A 326 15.17 4.38 -1.18
N GLU A 327 15.20 3.92 0.07
CA GLU A 327 16.40 3.89 0.92
C GLU A 327 17.50 3.00 0.35
N ARG A 328 17.15 2.00 -0.44
CA ARG A 328 18.11 1.14 -1.15
C ARG A 328 18.47 1.71 -2.52
N ALA A 329 17.51 2.33 -3.21
CA ALA A 329 17.79 3.02 -4.46
C ALA A 329 18.81 4.14 -4.27
N GLN A 330 18.69 4.93 -3.20
CA GLN A 330 19.66 5.97 -2.83
C GLN A 330 21.10 5.43 -2.71
N MET A 331 21.26 4.22 -2.17
CA MET A 331 22.59 3.58 -2.02
C MET A 331 23.21 3.15 -3.37
N LEU A 332 22.40 2.98 -4.41
CA LEU A 332 22.84 2.60 -5.76
C LEU A 332 23.21 3.80 -6.64
N LEU A 333 22.98 5.04 -6.16
CA LEU A 333 23.31 6.28 -6.86
C LEU A 333 24.80 6.63 -6.70
N THR A 334 25.65 5.90 -7.41
CA THR A 334 27.09 6.22 -7.47
C THR A 334 27.34 7.52 -8.23
N ALA A 335 28.55 8.09 -8.11
CA ALA A 335 28.92 9.28 -8.84
C ALA A 335 28.76 9.12 -10.36
N ASP A 336 29.06 7.93 -10.89
CA ASP A 336 28.92 7.63 -12.32
C ASP A 336 27.45 7.63 -12.76
N VAL A 337 26.54 7.06 -11.93
CA VAL A 337 25.09 7.08 -12.17
C VAL A 337 24.58 8.52 -12.16
N LEU A 338 24.98 9.32 -11.18
CA LEU A 338 24.56 10.73 -11.07
C LEU A 338 25.18 11.61 -12.16
N THR A 339 26.33 11.23 -12.70
CA THR A 339 26.90 11.91 -13.88
C THR A 339 26.11 11.59 -15.13
N ALA A 340 25.65 10.34 -15.29
CA ALA A 340 24.84 9.91 -16.42
C ALA A 340 23.39 10.42 -16.37
N ASP A 341 22.83 10.55 -15.17
CA ASP A 341 21.51 11.14 -14.91
C ASP A 341 21.52 11.98 -13.63
N PRO A 342 21.84 13.28 -13.72
CA PRO A 342 21.84 14.19 -12.56
C PRO A 342 20.47 14.35 -11.89
N SER A 343 19.38 14.08 -12.59
CA SER A 343 18.03 14.22 -12.03
C SER A 343 17.76 13.23 -10.90
N LEU A 344 18.47 12.08 -10.89
CA LEU A 344 18.33 11.07 -9.83
C LEU A 344 18.87 11.54 -8.47
N ALA A 345 19.64 12.64 -8.41
CA ALA A 345 20.08 13.23 -7.15
C ALA A 345 18.90 13.67 -6.26
N CYS A 346 17.74 13.94 -6.85
CA CYS A 346 16.51 14.29 -6.12
C CYS A 346 16.02 13.15 -5.19
N LEU A 347 16.36 11.89 -5.48
CA LEU A 347 16.04 10.75 -4.61
C LEU A 347 16.56 10.92 -3.18
N ALA A 348 17.71 11.60 -2.98
CA ALA A 348 18.26 11.87 -1.66
C ALA A 348 17.37 12.75 -0.77
N GLN A 349 16.38 13.44 -1.35
CA GLN A 349 15.43 14.26 -0.61
C GLN A 349 14.21 13.46 -0.13
N LEU A 350 13.96 12.27 -0.69
CA LEU A 350 12.84 11.43 -0.31
C LEU A 350 13.06 10.83 1.08
N ARG A 351 12.01 10.78 1.88
CA ARG A 351 12.04 10.37 3.29
C ARG A 351 11.29 9.08 3.51
N THR A 352 11.66 8.40 4.58
CA THR A 352 11.00 7.19 5.05
C THR A 352 10.63 7.34 6.52
N GLU A 353 9.54 6.67 6.92
CA GLU A 353 9.06 6.57 8.29
C GLU A 353 8.85 5.09 8.66
N TRP A 354 8.63 4.82 9.94
CA TRP A 354 8.42 3.46 10.41
C TRP A 354 6.94 3.15 10.49
N MET A 355 6.57 2.01 9.93
CA MET A 355 5.31 1.33 10.11
C MET A 355 5.58 -0.16 10.01
N ASN A 356 5.40 -0.86 11.09
CA ASN A 356 5.68 -2.28 11.19
C ASN A 356 4.57 -2.99 11.95
N GLY A 357 4.47 -4.29 11.79
CA GLY A 357 3.46 -5.11 12.43
C GLY A 357 4.01 -5.95 13.56
N ILE A 358 3.10 -6.32 14.45
CA ILE A 358 3.28 -7.40 15.42
C ILE A 358 2.10 -8.37 15.29
N GLN A 359 2.38 -9.68 15.33
CA GLN A 359 1.35 -10.71 15.37
C GLN A 359 1.28 -11.29 16.78
N PHE A 360 0.04 -11.43 17.29
CA PHE A 360 -0.25 -12.21 18.48
C PHE A 360 -0.91 -13.51 18.04
N HIS A 361 -0.32 -14.62 18.41
CA HIS A 361 -0.86 -15.95 18.18
C HIS A 361 -1.69 -16.33 19.41
N LEU A 362 -2.99 -16.57 19.22
CA LEU A 362 -3.91 -16.76 20.33
C LEU A 362 -4.37 -18.22 20.41
N ARG A 363 -4.58 -18.71 21.65
CA ARG A 363 -5.06 -20.09 21.95
C ARG A 363 -6.54 -20.28 21.68
N GLN A 364 -7.27 -19.19 21.45
CA GLN A 364 -8.71 -19.19 21.21
C GLN A 364 -9.03 -18.32 20.00
N PRO A 365 -10.06 -18.67 19.21
CA PRO A 365 -10.59 -17.75 18.21
C PRO A 365 -11.04 -16.46 18.89
N LEU A 366 -10.64 -15.34 18.35
CA LEU A 366 -11.01 -14.02 18.87
C LEU A 366 -11.37 -13.09 17.69
N PRO A 367 -12.54 -13.28 17.07
CA PRO A 367 -13.02 -12.36 16.06
C PRO A 367 -13.46 -11.07 16.75
N LEU A 368 -12.53 -10.11 16.87
CA LEU A 368 -12.79 -8.81 17.50
C LEU A 368 -13.93 -8.07 16.78
N PHE A 369 -13.94 -8.18 15.46
CA PHE A 369 -14.94 -7.62 14.57
C PHE A 369 -14.90 -8.38 13.23
N ASP A 370 -15.98 -8.29 12.42
CA ASP A 370 -16.03 -8.86 11.06
C ASP A 370 -15.33 -7.96 10.01
N GLY A 371 -14.23 -7.36 10.39
CA GLY A 371 -13.40 -6.43 9.62
C GLY A 371 -12.21 -5.97 10.44
N PRO A 372 -11.34 -5.13 9.88
CA PRO A 372 -10.27 -4.47 10.63
C PRO A 372 -10.79 -3.56 11.73
N VAL A 373 -10.04 -3.45 12.82
CA VAL A 373 -10.31 -2.59 13.98
C VAL A 373 -9.27 -1.48 14.04
N ASN A 374 -9.72 -0.23 13.96
CA ASN A 374 -8.89 0.96 14.13
C ASN A 374 -9.03 1.46 15.57
N TYR A 375 -7.96 1.53 16.30
CA TYR A 375 -7.93 2.01 17.69
C TYR A 375 -7.70 3.53 17.68
N VAL A 376 -8.79 4.27 17.54
CA VAL A 376 -8.76 5.72 17.24
C VAL A 376 -8.05 6.55 18.31
N ASP A 377 -8.10 6.08 19.55
CA ASP A 377 -7.50 6.78 20.69
C ASP A 377 -6.10 6.24 21.05
N SER A 378 -5.59 5.26 20.30
CA SER A 378 -4.26 4.72 20.49
C SER A 378 -3.19 5.75 20.08
N PRO A 379 -2.24 6.10 20.96
CA PRO A 379 -1.15 7.02 20.61
C PRO A 379 -0.22 6.44 19.53
N TRP A 380 -0.15 5.10 19.39
CA TRP A 380 0.67 4.45 18.37
C TRP A 380 -0.09 4.21 17.05
N GLY A 381 -1.34 4.69 16.92
CA GLY A 381 -2.14 4.55 15.69
C GLY A 381 -2.35 3.09 15.31
N LEU A 382 -2.80 2.27 16.27
CA LEU A 382 -2.95 0.83 16.07
C LEU A 382 -4.11 0.50 15.13
N VAL A 383 -3.88 -0.48 14.26
CA VAL A 383 -4.92 -1.13 13.45
C VAL A 383 -4.74 -2.64 13.53
N SER A 384 -5.79 -3.38 13.86
CA SER A 384 -5.70 -4.83 13.96
C SER A 384 -6.67 -5.58 13.04
N ALA A 385 -6.33 -6.84 12.78
CA ALA A 385 -7.17 -7.78 12.06
C ALA A 385 -7.02 -9.18 12.67
N SER A 386 -8.15 -9.77 13.09
CA SER A 386 -8.24 -11.19 13.46
C SER A 386 -8.30 -12.00 12.16
N GLN A 387 -7.17 -12.50 11.69
CA GLN A 387 -7.03 -13.01 10.33
C GLN A 387 -7.63 -14.41 10.14
N ALA A 388 -7.57 -15.27 11.16
CA ALA A 388 -8.05 -16.65 11.06
C ALA A 388 -9.53 -16.77 10.73
N GLN A 389 -10.36 -15.76 11.07
CA GLN A 389 -11.78 -15.74 10.72
C GLN A 389 -12.06 -15.75 9.21
N TRP A 390 -11.10 -15.32 8.38
CA TRP A 390 -11.22 -15.28 6.93
C TRP A 390 -10.43 -16.40 6.24
N TRP A 391 -9.49 -17.04 6.98
CA TRP A 391 -8.61 -18.01 6.39
C TRP A 391 -9.32 -19.34 6.15
N ASN A 392 -9.14 -19.87 4.96
CA ASN A 392 -9.56 -21.22 4.60
C ASN A 392 -8.52 -22.28 5.02
N ARG A 393 -7.64 -21.92 5.95
CA ARG A 393 -6.60 -22.79 6.54
C ARG A 393 -6.88 -22.99 8.02
N ASP A 394 -6.77 -24.23 8.47
CA ASP A 394 -6.86 -24.54 9.89
C ASP A 394 -5.50 -24.28 10.56
N LEU A 395 -5.42 -23.18 11.32
CA LEU A 395 -4.20 -22.82 12.05
C LEU A 395 -3.78 -23.90 13.03
N GLN A 396 -4.72 -24.51 13.76
CA GLN A 396 -4.44 -25.50 14.77
C GLN A 396 -3.89 -26.80 14.16
N ALA A 397 -4.47 -27.25 13.08
CA ALA A 397 -4.06 -28.48 12.41
C ALA A 397 -2.78 -28.30 11.59
N GLY A 398 -2.61 -27.15 10.94
CA GLY A 398 -1.57 -26.94 9.92
C GLY A 398 -0.33 -26.19 10.38
N TYR A 399 -0.35 -25.53 11.55
CA TYR A 399 0.72 -24.62 11.95
C TYR A 399 1.09 -24.73 13.43
N GLY A 400 2.28 -24.27 13.74
CA GLY A 400 2.78 -24.12 15.08
C GLY A 400 2.88 -25.45 15.86
N ASP A 401 2.61 -25.37 17.15
CA ASP A 401 2.57 -26.54 18.03
C ASP A 401 1.17 -27.21 18.13
N GLY A 402 0.19 -26.68 17.40
CA GLY A 402 -1.21 -27.14 17.43
C GLY A 402 -2.05 -26.53 18.55
N THR A 403 -1.55 -25.53 19.26
CA THR A 403 -2.32 -24.81 20.31
C THR A 403 -2.90 -23.47 19.82
N VAL A 404 -2.41 -22.94 18.69
CA VAL A 404 -2.82 -21.65 18.15
C VAL A 404 -4.08 -21.78 17.28
N ARG A 405 -5.05 -20.90 17.51
CA ARG A 405 -6.33 -20.85 16.79
C ARG A 405 -6.64 -19.52 16.14
N GLU A 406 -5.88 -18.47 16.47
CA GLU A 406 -6.05 -17.13 15.89
C GLU A 406 -4.69 -16.48 15.63
N CYS A 407 -4.59 -15.74 14.53
CA CYS A 407 -3.49 -14.84 14.23
C CYS A 407 -4.02 -13.41 14.24
N LEU A 408 -3.80 -12.70 15.33
CA LEU A 408 -4.18 -11.31 15.49
C LEU A 408 -3.02 -10.44 14.99
N SER A 409 -3.13 -9.90 13.80
CA SER A 409 -2.15 -8.97 13.22
C SER A 409 -2.44 -7.55 13.66
N VAL A 410 -1.44 -6.84 14.14
CA VAL A 410 -1.55 -5.44 14.58
C VAL A 410 -0.49 -4.61 13.87
N ASN A 411 -0.92 -3.55 13.19
CA ASN A 411 -0.02 -2.54 12.60
C ASN A 411 0.19 -1.42 13.60
N ILE A 412 1.43 -0.96 13.72
CA ILE A 412 1.83 0.22 14.49
C ILE A 412 2.17 1.30 13.47
N ALA A 413 1.40 2.38 13.43
CA ALA A 413 1.55 3.44 12.44
C ALA A 413 2.38 4.63 12.94
N ASN A 414 2.46 4.83 14.25
CA ASN A 414 3.20 5.94 14.86
C ASN A 414 4.24 5.41 15.85
N PHE A 415 5.50 5.45 15.44
CA PHE A 415 6.65 5.00 16.25
C PHE A 415 7.25 6.10 17.13
N ASP A 416 6.79 7.35 17.00
CA ASP A 416 7.37 8.51 17.67
C ASP A 416 6.57 8.98 18.89
N ALA A 417 5.28 8.61 18.98
CA ALA A 417 4.43 9.01 20.11
C ALA A 417 4.76 8.19 21.38
N PRO A 418 4.69 8.81 22.57
CA PRO A 418 4.83 8.10 23.84
C PRO A 418 3.70 7.07 24.01
N GLY A 419 4.05 5.85 24.47
CA GLY A 419 3.08 4.83 24.85
C GLY A 419 2.41 5.11 26.20
N ILE A 420 1.40 4.32 26.55
CA ILE A 420 0.60 4.51 27.77
C ILE A 420 1.16 3.78 28.99
N VAL A 421 1.98 2.72 28.80
CA VAL A 421 2.57 1.94 29.90
C VAL A 421 3.95 2.47 30.25
N TYR A 422 4.83 2.57 29.26
CA TYR A 422 6.23 2.94 29.48
C TYR A 422 6.52 4.42 29.24
N GLY A 423 5.58 5.20 28.66
CA GLY A 423 5.81 6.60 28.30
C GLY A 423 6.91 6.80 27.26
N LYS A 424 7.33 5.74 26.56
CA LYS A 424 8.37 5.77 25.53
C LYS A 424 7.75 5.69 24.14
N PRO A 425 8.35 6.31 23.12
CA PRO A 425 8.04 6.02 21.72
C PRO A 425 8.38 4.57 21.35
N ALA A 426 7.60 3.97 20.44
CA ALA A 426 7.83 2.60 19.98
C ALA A 426 9.25 2.38 19.44
N CYS A 427 9.83 3.38 18.76
CA CYS A 427 11.21 3.33 18.24
C CYS A 427 12.30 3.27 19.35
N LYS A 428 11.94 3.46 20.62
CA LYS A 428 12.83 3.38 21.79
C LYS A 428 12.49 2.23 22.74
N CYS A 429 11.50 1.43 22.40
CA CYS A 429 11.08 0.28 23.20
C CYS A 429 11.87 -0.98 22.81
N ALA A 430 12.14 -1.84 23.77
CA ALA A 430 12.55 -3.20 23.50
C ALA A 430 11.38 -4.01 22.88
N PRO A 431 11.64 -5.13 22.17
CA PRO A 431 10.57 -5.93 21.57
C PRO A 431 9.47 -6.37 22.53
N ASP A 432 9.83 -6.80 23.76
CA ASP A 432 8.86 -7.17 24.79
C ASP A 432 8.04 -5.97 25.27
N GLU A 433 8.66 -4.79 25.40
CA GLU A 433 7.96 -3.55 25.74
C GLU A 433 6.95 -3.17 24.66
N ILE A 434 7.29 -3.37 23.37
CA ILE A 434 6.36 -3.15 22.26
C ILE A 434 5.15 -4.08 22.37
N ALA A 435 5.36 -5.36 22.62
CA ALA A 435 4.27 -6.32 22.73
C ALA A 435 3.32 -5.98 23.90
N ILE A 436 3.86 -5.63 25.05
CA ILE A 436 3.09 -5.24 26.24
C ILE A 436 2.31 -3.94 25.98
N GLU A 437 2.97 -2.95 25.40
CA GLU A 437 2.37 -1.64 25.11
C GLU A 437 1.22 -1.75 24.10
N VAL A 438 1.41 -2.53 23.02
CA VAL A 438 0.37 -2.77 22.01
C VAL A 438 -0.86 -3.43 22.65
N LEU A 439 -0.67 -4.49 23.45
CA LEU A 439 -1.79 -5.13 24.16
C LEU A 439 -2.49 -4.18 25.13
N ALA A 440 -1.75 -3.32 25.83
CA ALA A 440 -2.33 -2.35 26.76
C ALA A 440 -3.17 -1.30 26.01
N GLN A 441 -2.68 -0.79 24.88
CA GLN A 441 -3.44 0.19 24.08
C GLN A 441 -4.69 -0.44 23.45
N MET A 442 -4.62 -1.70 23.01
CA MET A 442 -5.78 -2.43 22.52
C MET A 442 -6.82 -2.66 23.63
N ARG A 443 -6.38 -3.11 24.82
CA ARG A 443 -7.25 -3.31 25.99
C ARG A 443 -7.94 -2.03 26.42
N ALA A 444 -7.25 -0.91 26.37
CA ALA A 444 -7.81 0.42 26.72
C ALA A 444 -9.04 0.77 25.88
N ALA A 445 -9.16 0.24 24.66
CA ALA A 445 -10.34 0.44 23.82
C ALA A 445 -11.33 -0.72 23.84
N LEU A 446 -10.86 -1.97 23.93
CA LEU A 446 -11.73 -3.15 23.83
C LEU A 446 -12.33 -3.60 25.16
N GLU A 447 -11.73 -3.23 26.28
CA GLU A 447 -12.09 -3.72 27.61
C GLU A 447 -12.58 -2.60 28.55
N ASP A 448 -12.76 -1.40 28.03
CA ASP A 448 -13.17 -0.22 28.79
C ASP A 448 -14.61 -0.30 29.34
N THR A 449 -15.44 -1.21 28.77
CA THR A 449 -16.79 -1.55 29.28
C THR A 449 -16.77 -2.70 30.30
N GLY A 450 -15.60 -3.19 30.71
CA GLY A 450 -15.42 -4.27 31.70
C GLY A 450 -15.49 -5.69 31.12
N ARG A 451 -15.60 -5.85 29.80
CA ARG A 451 -15.53 -7.15 29.13
C ARG A 451 -14.06 -7.50 28.84
N ILE A 452 -13.51 -8.50 29.50
CA ILE A 452 -12.13 -8.96 29.25
C ILE A 452 -12.11 -9.78 27.95
N MET A 453 -11.37 -9.31 26.95
CA MET A 453 -11.22 -9.95 25.64
C MET A 453 -9.79 -10.50 25.43
N LEU A 454 -8.79 -9.76 25.86
CA LEU A 454 -7.36 -10.08 25.66
C LEU A 454 -6.67 -10.43 26.98
N SER A 455 -7.18 -11.46 27.69
CA SER A 455 -6.52 -11.93 28.92
C SER A 455 -5.12 -12.48 28.63
N ASP A 456 -4.21 -12.42 29.58
CA ASP A 456 -2.82 -12.88 29.41
C ASP A 456 -2.73 -14.37 29.02
N GLY A 457 -3.67 -15.20 29.47
CA GLY A 457 -3.72 -16.63 29.13
C GLY A 457 -4.14 -16.94 27.70
N VAL A 458 -4.73 -15.98 26.99
CA VAL A 458 -5.15 -16.15 25.59
C VAL A 458 -3.96 -16.07 24.63
N VAL A 459 -2.96 -15.25 24.93
CA VAL A 459 -1.78 -15.08 24.09
C VAL A 459 -0.85 -16.30 24.27
N ALA A 460 -0.61 -17.04 23.18
CA ALA A 460 0.35 -18.13 23.14
C ALA A 460 1.77 -17.65 22.91
N SER A 461 1.91 -16.75 21.92
CA SER A 461 3.19 -16.14 21.56
C SER A 461 2.91 -14.83 20.77
N TRP A 462 3.96 -14.06 20.57
CA TRP A 462 3.93 -12.92 19.67
C TRP A 462 5.16 -12.95 18.76
N PHE A 463 5.05 -12.24 17.64
CA PHE A 463 6.11 -12.11 16.64
C PHE A 463 6.16 -10.69 16.13
N LEU A 464 7.24 -9.99 16.45
CA LEU A 464 7.49 -8.64 15.94
C LEU A 464 8.13 -8.74 14.55
N ASP A 465 7.76 -7.83 13.65
CA ASP A 465 8.35 -7.73 12.33
C ASP A 465 9.89 -7.79 12.37
N PRO A 466 10.53 -8.75 11.69
CA PRO A 466 11.98 -8.94 11.75
C PRO A 466 12.79 -7.82 11.05
N ALA A 467 12.11 -6.86 10.40
CA ALA A 467 12.75 -5.64 9.93
C ALA A 467 13.18 -4.74 11.10
N LEU A 468 12.50 -4.84 12.24
CA LEU A 468 12.86 -4.15 13.48
C LEU A 468 13.93 -4.97 14.22
N ARG A 469 15.10 -4.36 14.40
CA ARG A 469 16.23 -4.96 15.11
C ARG A 469 16.57 -4.15 16.33
N PHE A 470 16.64 -4.83 17.48
CA PHE A 470 17.01 -4.20 18.74
C PHE A 470 18.41 -4.70 19.14
N GLU A 471 19.41 -3.85 19.00
CA GLU A 471 20.80 -4.15 19.28
C GLU A 471 21.41 -3.06 20.17
N ASN A 472 22.07 -3.46 21.24
CA ASN A 472 22.73 -2.53 22.17
C ASN A 472 21.80 -1.44 22.74
N GLY A 473 20.52 -1.76 22.95
CA GLY A 473 19.53 -0.80 23.48
C GLY A 473 18.98 0.17 22.43
N VAL A 474 19.28 -0.02 21.15
CA VAL A 474 18.81 0.82 20.04
C VAL A 474 17.99 0.00 19.06
N MET A 475 16.79 0.48 18.76
CA MET A 475 15.95 -0.07 17.70
C MET A 475 16.36 0.52 16.36
N SER A 476 16.45 -0.32 15.33
CA SER A 476 16.63 0.06 13.93
C SER A 476 15.59 -0.60 13.04
N ASN A 477 15.30 -0.02 11.89
CA ASN A 477 14.36 -0.58 10.91
C ASN A 477 15.05 -0.76 9.55
N ASP A 478 15.16 -2.00 9.08
CA ASP A 478 15.78 -2.34 7.79
C ASP A 478 14.81 -2.26 6.60
N GLU A 479 13.52 -2.06 6.85
CA GLU A 479 12.46 -1.95 5.82
C GLU A 479 11.49 -0.79 6.12
N PRO A 480 11.96 0.47 6.28
CA PRO A 480 11.08 1.61 6.50
C PRO A 480 10.19 1.87 5.29
N LEU A 481 9.12 2.63 5.47
CA LEU A 481 8.18 3.00 4.41
C LEU A 481 8.46 4.39 3.86
N PHE A 482 8.36 4.54 2.54
CA PHE A 482 8.34 5.84 1.89
C PHE A 482 7.13 6.67 2.34
N VAL A 483 7.31 7.96 2.53
CA VAL A 483 6.23 8.90 2.91
C VAL A 483 6.12 10.08 1.95
N ASN A 484 4.88 10.47 1.64
CA ASN A 484 4.54 11.57 0.75
C ASN A 484 4.35 12.87 1.56
N TYR A 485 5.45 13.54 1.90
CA TYR A 485 5.41 14.87 2.52
C TYR A 485 5.15 15.99 1.48
N THR A 486 4.92 17.19 1.96
CA THR A 486 4.69 18.36 1.11
C THR A 486 5.84 18.60 0.12
N GLY A 487 5.51 18.80 -1.15
CA GLY A 487 6.50 18.98 -2.24
C GLY A 487 7.24 17.72 -2.66
N SER A 488 6.96 16.55 -2.07
CA SER A 488 7.65 15.30 -2.42
C SER A 488 7.43 14.88 -3.87
N TRP A 489 6.31 15.28 -4.47
CA TRP A 489 6.04 14.98 -5.88
C TRP A 489 7.10 15.51 -6.83
N ASP A 490 7.65 16.69 -6.57
CA ASP A 490 8.62 17.32 -7.45
C ASP A 490 9.93 16.55 -7.54
N VAL A 491 10.28 15.89 -6.43
CA VAL A 491 11.52 15.11 -6.28
C VAL A 491 11.33 13.60 -6.48
N ARG A 492 10.10 13.13 -6.71
CA ARG A 492 9.84 11.74 -7.12
C ARG A 492 10.20 11.54 -8.59
N PRO A 493 10.97 10.49 -8.94
CA PRO A 493 11.32 10.20 -10.33
C PRO A 493 10.13 9.63 -11.10
N THR A 494 10.22 9.64 -12.42
CA THR A 494 9.41 8.79 -13.31
C THR A 494 9.98 7.38 -13.40
N ALA A 495 9.24 6.44 -13.99
CA ALA A 495 9.75 5.08 -14.22
C ALA A 495 10.89 5.03 -15.25
N THR A 496 10.99 6.02 -16.12
CA THR A 496 12.08 6.18 -17.09
C THR A 496 13.14 7.13 -16.55
N THR A 497 14.40 6.88 -16.87
CA THR A 497 15.55 7.73 -16.51
C THR A 497 16.24 8.28 -17.75
N ALA A 498 17.17 9.21 -17.59
CA ALA A 498 18.02 9.65 -18.68
C ALA A 498 19.03 8.58 -19.12
N ILE A 499 19.23 7.54 -18.32
CA ILE A 499 20.07 6.38 -18.68
C ILE A 499 19.21 5.42 -19.52
N PRO A 500 19.50 5.23 -20.82
CA PRO A 500 18.55 4.64 -21.79
C PRO A 500 18.08 3.22 -21.47
N ASN A 501 18.80 2.48 -20.64
CA ASN A 501 18.48 1.09 -20.28
C ASN A 501 18.29 0.88 -18.78
N LEU A 502 18.06 1.95 -18.00
CA LEU A 502 17.70 1.89 -16.58
C LEU A 502 16.29 2.41 -16.37
N PHE A 503 15.48 1.60 -15.71
CA PHE A 503 14.09 1.91 -15.34
C PHE A 503 13.91 1.76 -13.84
N LEU A 504 13.03 2.57 -13.26
CA LEU A 504 12.73 2.57 -11.84
C LEU A 504 11.31 2.08 -11.59
N ALA A 505 11.14 1.28 -10.54
CA ALA A 505 9.84 0.86 -10.04
C ALA A 505 9.84 0.85 -8.51
N GLY A 506 8.71 1.10 -7.91
CA GLY A 506 8.55 1.20 -6.45
C GLY A 506 7.55 2.28 -6.08
N ASP A 507 7.14 2.29 -4.84
CA ASP A 507 6.16 3.22 -4.28
C ASP A 507 6.64 4.69 -4.28
N TYR A 508 7.94 4.92 -4.36
CA TYR A 508 8.56 6.25 -4.46
C TYR A 508 8.57 6.83 -5.89
N VAL A 509 8.35 6.01 -6.91
CA VAL A 509 8.23 6.46 -8.30
C VAL A 509 6.85 7.11 -8.50
N ARG A 510 6.73 8.12 -9.36
CA ARG A 510 5.47 8.82 -9.64
C ARG A 510 4.39 7.83 -10.13
N GLU A 511 3.26 7.84 -9.46
CA GLU A 511 2.08 7.01 -9.76
C GLU A 511 0.78 7.78 -9.42
N ASN A 512 -0.38 7.23 -9.75
CA ASN A 512 -1.64 7.97 -9.75
C ASN A 512 -2.22 8.26 -8.36
N LEU A 513 -2.03 7.37 -7.38
CA LEU A 513 -2.59 7.54 -6.03
C LEU A 513 -1.73 8.47 -5.16
N SER A 514 -0.44 8.60 -5.52
CA SER A 514 0.54 9.37 -4.76
C SER A 514 0.67 8.92 -3.31
N ALA A 515 0.75 7.61 -3.09
CA ALA A 515 0.90 7.01 -1.77
C ALA A 515 1.76 5.74 -1.81
N ALA A 516 2.46 5.43 -0.71
CA ALA A 516 3.20 4.19 -0.54
C ALA A 516 2.24 3.00 -0.42
N THR A 517 1.85 2.42 -1.54
CA THR A 517 0.86 1.35 -1.63
C THR A 517 1.29 0.22 -2.54
N MET A 518 0.71 -0.97 -2.34
CA MET A 518 0.87 -2.10 -3.24
C MET A 518 0.35 -1.78 -4.66
N GLU A 519 -0.69 -0.95 -4.76
CA GLU A 519 -1.23 -0.48 -6.03
C GLU A 519 -0.24 0.39 -6.79
N GLY A 520 0.35 1.39 -6.11
CA GLY A 520 1.38 2.26 -6.70
C GLY A 520 2.63 1.46 -7.10
N ALA A 521 3.05 0.49 -6.28
CA ALA A 521 4.14 -0.42 -6.61
C ALA A 521 3.82 -1.27 -7.86
N ASN A 522 2.59 -1.78 -8.00
CA ASN A 522 2.16 -2.50 -9.19
C ASN A 522 2.12 -1.58 -10.42
N GLN A 523 1.54 -0.38 -10.30
CA GLN A 523 1.49 0.58 -11.40
C GLN A 523 2.89 0.95 -11.89
N THR A 524 3.83 1.23 -10.99
CA THR A 524 5.20 1.61 -11.39
C THR A 524 5.97 0.46 -12.00
N GLY A 525 5.72 -0.79 -11.57
CA GLY A 525 6.23 -1.99 -12.24
C GLY A 525 5.77 -2.10 -13.69
N ARG A 526 4.48 -1.80 -13.97
CA ARG A 526 3.93 -1.73 -15.34
C ARG A 526 4.54 -0.60 -16.15
N LEU A 527 4.72 0.58 -15.54
CA LEU A 527 5.36 1.72 -16.20
C LEU A 527 6.81 1.42 -16.57
N ALA A 528 7.57 0.77 -15.70
CA ALA A 528 8.94 0.35 -15.97
C ALA A 528 8.99 -0.68 -17.11
N ALA A 529 8.07 -1.66 -17.10
CA ALA A 529 7.95 -2.63 -18.20
C ALA A 529 7.62 -1.96 -19.53
N ASN A 530 6.70 -0.99 -19.54
CA ASN A 530 6.36 -0.22 -20.74
C ASN A 530 7.55 0.60 -21.25
N GLY A 531 8.36 1.17 -20.33
CA GLY A 531 9.60 1.85 -20.70
C GLY A 531 10.60 0.91 -21.38
N VAL A 532 10.76 -0.32 -20.88
CA VAL A 532 11.59 -1.35 -21.53
C VAL A 532 11.04 -1.72 -22.90
N LEU A 533 9.73 -1.89 -23.05
CA LEU A 533 9.10 -2.20 -24.35
C LEU A 533 9.37 -1.10 -25.37
N GLU A 534 9.17 0.16 -24.99
CA GLU A 534 9.43 1.31 -25.86
C GLU A 534 10.91 1.41 -26.24
N ALA A 535 11.81 1.40 -25.27
CA ALA A 535 13.24 1.53 -25.50
C ALA A 535 13.82 0.36 -26.30
N SER A 536 13.24 -0.84 -26.19
CA SER A 536 13.66 -2.01 -26.94
C SER A 536 13.08 -2.06 -28.36
N GLY A 537 12.15 -1.18 -28.72
CA GLY A 537 11.40 -1.24 -29.98
C GLY A 537 10.51 -2.50 -30.08
N SER A 538 10.06 -3.04 -28.96
CA SER A 538 9.15 -4.19 -28.95
C SER A 538 7.81 -3.83 -29.56
N VAL A 539 7.25 -4.73 -30.38
CA VAL A 539 5.90 -4.59 -30.96
C VAL A 539 4.81 -5.20 -30.06
N ALA A 540 5.19 -5.78 -28.93
CA ALA A 540 4.24 -6.29 -27.96
C ALA A 540 3.36 -5.18 -27.39
N SER A 541 2.10 -5.49 -27.10
CA SER A 541 1.17 -4.53 -26.51
C SER A 541 1.68 -4.01 -25.16
N PRO A 542 1.65 -2.71 -24.89
CA PRO A 542 2.05 -2.18 -23.59
C PRO A 542 1.16 -2.73 -22.47
N SER A 543 1.73 -2.83 -21.28
CA SER A 543 0.99 -3.14 -20.07
C SER A 543 -0.04 -2.05 -19.78
N ARG A 544 -1.25 -2.44 -19.44
CA ARG A 544 -2.33 -1.51 -19.16
C ARG A 544 -2.06 -0.70 -17.90
N VAL A 545 -2.17 0.61 -18.00
CA VAL A 545 -2.13 1.54 -16.87
C VAL A 545 -3.51 2.17 -16.73
N PHE A 546 -4.13 1.97 -15.56
CA PHE A 546 -5.46 2.49 -15.28
C PHE A 546 -5.36 3.95 -14.81
N LEU A 547 -6.24 4.78 -15.29
CA LEU A 547 -6.36 6.16 -14.81
C LEU A 547 -7.32 6.22 -13.62
N PRO A 548 -7.10 7.13 -12.66
CA PRO A 548 -8.06 7.40 -11.61
C PRO A 548 -9.42 7.77 -12.19
N TYR A 549 -10.47 7.39 -11.49
CA TYR A 549 -11.81 7.79 -11.87
C TYR A 549 -11.98 9.30 -11.73
N ASP A 550 -12.47 9.96 -12.78
CA ASP A 550 -12.79 11.38 -12.77
C ASP A 550 -14.27 11.58 -13.12
N PRO A 551 -15.13 11.93 -12.13
CA PRO A 551 -16.56 12.04 -12.35
C PRO A 551 -16.89 13.14 -13.37
N PRO A 552 -17.61 12.83 -14.45
CA PRO A 552 -18.02 13.85 -15.44
C PRO A 552 -18.84 15.00 -14.81
N ALA A 553 -19.57 14.72 -13.75
CA ALA A 553 -20.37 15.70 -13.01
C ALA A 553 -19.51 16.80 -12.37
N LEU A 554 -18.26 16.54 -12.06
CA LEU A 554 -17.33 17.52 -11.46
C LEU A 554 -16.52 18.29 -12.51
N ALA A 555 -16.55 17.90 -13.77
CA ALA A 555 -15.70 18.48 -14.81
C ALA A 555 -15.89 20.00 -15.00
N ALA A 556 -17.12 20.51 -14.86
CA ALA A 556 -17.39 21.95 -14.98
C ALA A 556 -16.76 22.74 -13.80
N PHE A 557 -16.83 22.20 -12.60
CA PHE A 557 -16.20 22.80 -11.40
C PHE A 557 -14.69 22.82 -11.54
N LYS A 558 -14.09 21.71 -11.95
CA LYS A 558 -12.63 21.58 -12.15
C LYS A 558 -12.13 22.56 -13.22
N ARG A 559 -12.84 22.70 -14.35
CA ARG A 559 -12.49 23.72 -15.38
C ARG A 559 -12.55 25.13 -14.84
N ARG A 560 -13.63 25.47 -14.09
CA ARG A 560 -13.76 26.78 -13.46
C ARG A 560 -12.64 27.04 -12.45
N ASP A 561 -12.26 26.03 -11.69
CA ASP A 561 -11.17 26.15 -10.73
C ASP A 561 -9.82 26.33 -11.40
N ALA A 562 -9.55 25.63 -12.51
CA ALA A 562 -8.35 25.84 -13.33
C ALA A 562 -8.21 27.30 -13.81
N ASP A 563 -9.31 27.90 -14.29
CA ASP A 563 -9.33 29.30 -14.70
C ASP A 563 -9.08 30.25 -13.51
N ARG A 564 -9.62 29.95 -12.34
CA ARG A 564 -9.37 30.73 -11.13
C ARG A 564 -7.93 30.60 -10.67
N PHE A 565 -7.38 29.38 -10.64
CA PHE A 565 -6.00 29.13 -10.23
C PHE A 565 -4.99 29.86 -11.12
N ARG A 566 -5.16 29.80 -12.47
CA ARG A 566 -4.30 30.54 -13.41
C ARG A 566 -4.35 32.07 -13.21
N ARG A 567 -5.43 32.58 -12.62
CA ARG A 567 -5.59 34.01 -12.27
C ARG A 567 -5.14 34.33 -10.84
N GLY A 568 -4.52 33.41 -10.12
CA GLY A 568 -4.09 33.58 -8.71
C GLY A 568 -5.27 33.73 -7.73
N LEU A 569 -6.46 33.24 -8.09
CA LEU A 569 -7.64 33.34 -7.22
C LEU A 569 -7.84 32.05 -6.42
N PRO A 570 -8.27 32.14 -5.16
CA PRO A 570 -8.57 30.98 -4.34
C PRO A 570 -9.69 30.13 -4.95
N HIS A 571 -9.80 28.86 -4.52
CA HIS A 571 -10.91 27.99 -4.91
C HIS A 571 -12.25 28.63 -4.52
N VAL A 572 -13.30 28.42 -5.34
CA VAL A 572 -14.60 29.11 -5.15
C VAL A 572 -15.25 28.84 -3.80
N LEU A 573 -15.06 27.63 -3.26
CA LEU A 573 -15.59 27.21 -1.96
C LEU A 573 -14.63 27.49 -0.78
N ASP A 574 -13.44 28.03 -1.03
CA ASP A 574 -12.46 28.33 0.02
C ASP A 574 -12.68 29.67 0.73
N ARG A 575 -13.79 30.33 0.41
CA ARG A 575 -14.20 31.62 1.02
C ARG A 575 -15.08 31.47 2.26
N ILE A 576 -15.36 30.23 2.67
CA ILE A 576 -16.25 29.92 3.80
C ILE A 576 -15.44 29.60 5.05
#